data_3a611e543a793f70664e39fdd75f8d3f
#
_entry.id   3a611e543a793f70664e39fdd75f8d3f
#
_cell.length_a   1.000
_cell.length_b   1.000
_cell.length_c   1.000
_cell.angle_alpha   90.00
_cell.angle_beta   90.00
_cell.angle_gamma   90.00
#
_symmetry.space_group_name_H-M   'P 1'
#
loop_
_entity.id
_entity.type
_entity.pdbx_description
1 polymer ?
#
loop_
_entity_poly.entity_id
_entity_poly.type
_entity_poly.pdbx_seq_one_letter_code
_entity_poly.pdbx_strand_id
1 'polypeptide(L)'
;LSLRKSISKDVKNRWNLDYHENEILVAGGSRPLIYAAFKTIVDDGDKVVYPIPSWNNNHYAYLSNANKVEVETLQENNFLPTAEDLKPHLHGAVLLALCSPLNPTGTMFTKEQLSEICELVLEENKKRGENEKPLYLMYDQIYAMLTFEEEHFNPVSLFPELEKYTIFIDGSSKCFAATGIRVGWSFGPIEIMDKMKALLGHVGAWAPKPEQEAVSVFLGETENVNA
;
A
#
# COMPACT_ATOMS: atom_id res chain seq x y z
N LEU A 1 4.53 -12.41 -16.42
CA LEU A 1 4.60 -13.60 -15.55
C LEU A 1 5.93 -13.69 -14.81
N SER A 2 7.08 -13.45 -15.46
CA SER A 2 8.40 -13.48 -14.82
C SER A 2 8.49 -12.48 -13.66
N LEU A 3 8.15 -11.22 -13.89
CA LEU A 3 8.22 -10.18 -12.86
C LEU A 3 7.34 -10.48 -11.64
N ARG A 4 6.10 -10.96 -11.82
CA ARG A 4 5.24 -11.29 -10.68
C ARG A 4 5.82 -12.42 -9.81
N LYS A 5 6.47 -13.40 -10.42
CA LYS A 5 7.21 -14.46 -9.69
C LYS A 5 8.42 -13.89 -8.94
N SER A 6 9.18 -12.98 -9.58
CA SER A 6 10.29 -12.31 -8.91
C SER A 6 9.82 -11.47 -7.73
N ILE A 7 8.71 -10.73 -7.86
CA ILE A 7 8.13 -9.95 -6.76
C ILE A 7 7.65 -10.88 -5.64
N SER A 8 6.93 -11.97 -5.93
CA SER A 8 6.48 -12.95 -4.95
C SER A 8 7.66 -13.48 -4.12
N LYS A 9 8.76 -13.84 -4.81
CA LYS A 9 9.98 -14.29 -4.14
C LYS A 9 10.65 -13.17 -3.32
N ASP A 10 10.70 -11.96 -3.82
CA ASP A 10 11.31 -10.82 -3.15
C ASP A 10 10.57 -10.45 -1.86
N VAL A 11 9.24 -10.32 -1.89
CA VAL A 11 8.44 -10.02 -0.69
C VAL A 11 8.48 -11.15 0.34
N LYS A 12 8.61 -12.42 -0.12
CA LYS A 12 8.84 -13.56 0.77
C LYS A 12 10.20 -13.47 1.46
N ASN A 13 11.23 -13.15 0.71
CA ASN A 13 12.60 -13.08 1.25
C ASN A 13 12.79 -11.90 2.22
N ARG A 14 12.20 -10.72 1.90
CA ARG A 14 12.38 -9.51 2.70
C ARG A 14 11.52 -9.47 3.95
N TRP A 15 10.25 -9.85 3.81
CA TRP A 15 9.25 -9.61 4.85
C TRP A 15 8.52 -10.87 5.29
N ASN A 16 8.92 -12.05 4.77
CA ASN A 16 8.27 -13.33 5.00
C ASN A 16 6.76 -13.33 4.64
N LEU A 17 6.37 -12.53 3.64
CA LEU A 17 5.00 -12.47 3.12
C LEU A 17 4.81 -13.48 2.00
N ASP A 18 3.71 -14.23 2.05
CA ASP A 18 3.46 -15.35 1.14
C ASP A 18 2.32 -15.00 0.17
N TYR A 19 2.64 -14.20 -0.86
CA TYR A 19 1.70 -13.83 -1.90
C TYR A 19 1.98 -14.61 -3.18
N HIS A 20 0.95 -15.29 -3.69
CA HIS A 20 1.04 -15.97 -4.98
C HIS A 20 1.08 -14.96 -6.14
N GLU A 21 1.70 -15.33 -7.25
CA GLU A 21 1.85 -14.44 -8.42
C GLU A 21 0.53 -13.88 -8.99
N ASN A 22 -0.61 -14.51 -8.69
CA ASN A 22 -1.94 -14.03 -9.08
C ASN A 22 -2.47 -12.91 -8.16
N GLU A 23 -1.94 -12.81 -6.96
CA GLU A 23 -2.24 -11.75 -5.99
C GLU A 23 -1.34 -10.53 -6.17
N ILE A 24 -0.53 -10.52 -7.25
CA ILE A 24 0.40 -9.45 -7.58
C ILE A 24 -0.03 -8.80 -8.90
N LEU A 25 -0.16 -7.48 -8.88
CA LEU A 25 -0.53 -6.65 -10.02
C LEU A 25 0.62 -5.70 -10.36
N VAL A 26 1.00 -5.63 -11.64
CA VAL A 26 2.06 -4.75 -12.14
C VAL A 26 1.44 -3.66 -13.03
N ALA A 27 1.89 -2.41 -12.85
CA ALA A 27 1.43 -1.26 -13.64
C ALA A 27 2.56 -0.28 -13.95
N GLY A 28 2.26 0.76 -14.72
CA GLY A 28 3.18 1.81 -15.15
C GLY A 28 3.62 2.75 -14.02
N GLY A 29 4.08 2.19 -12.90
CA GLY A 29 4.44 2.85 -11.65
C GLY A 29 3.38 2.72 -10.56
N SER A 30 3.65 3.23 -9.35
CA SER A 30 2.75 3.12 -8.20
C SER A 30 1.48 3.97 -8.31
N ARG A 31 1.52 5.12 -8.99
CA ARG A 31 0.35 6.03 -9.09
C ARG A 31 -0.89 5.39 -9.70
N PRO A 32 -0.82 4.67 -10.85
CA PRO A 32 -1.98 3.95 -11.37
C PRO A 32 -2.53 2.92 -10.40
N LEU A 33 -1.67 2.29 -9.59
CA LEU A 33 -2.06 1.30 -8.59
C LEU A 33 -2.83 1.94 -7.43
N ILE A 34 -2.36 3.08 -6.91
CA ILE A 34 -3.07 3.85 -5.88
C ILE A 34 -4.44 4.27 -6.41
N TYR A 35 -4.49 4.84 -7.63
CA TYR A 35 -5.75 5.21 -8.28
C TYR A 35 -6.70 4.01 -8.40
N ALA A 36 -6.19 2.86 -8.86
CA ALA A 36 -6.99 1.65 -9.01
C ALA A 36 -7.50 1.13 -7.66
N ALA A 37 -6.69 1.18 -6.59
CA ALA A 37 -7.11 0.80 -5.25
C ALA A 37 -8.28 1.66 -4.76
N PHE A 38 -8.15 2.99 -4.86
CA PHE A 38 -9.25 3.89 -4.52
C PHE A 38 -10.51 3.62 -5.34
N LYS A 39 -10.40 3.53 -6.67
CA LYS A 39 -11.56 3.30 -7.56
C LYS A 39 -12.19 1.91 -7.43
N THR A 40 -11.47 0.94 -6.86
CA THR A 40 -11.98 -0.42 -6.64
C THR A 40 -12.72 -0.55 -5.32
N ILE A 41 -12.24 0.17 -4.29
CA ILE A 41 -12.74 0.03 -2.91
C ILE A 41 -13.81 1.08 -2.60
N VAL A 42 -13.65 2.29 -3.12
CA VAL A 42 -14.42 3.48 -2.74
C VAL A 42 -15.55 3.71 -3.73
N ASP A 43 -16.78 3.66 -3.26
CA ASP A 43 -17.96 4.15 -3.99
C ASP A 43 -18.20 5.64 -3.66
N ASP A 44 -19.05 6.31 -4.45
CA ASP A 44 -19.41 7.71 -4.26
C ASP A 44 -19.96 7.93 -2.83
N GLY A 45 -19.31 8.86 -2.11
CA GLY A 45 -19.69 9.21 -0.74
C GLY A 45 -19.13 8.31 0.35
N ASP A 46 -18.41 7.24 0.02
CA ASP A 46 -17.73 6.42 1.03
C ASP A 46 -16.66 7.22 1.78
N LYS A 47 -16.51 6.90 3.06
CA LYS A 47 -15.52 7.54 3.92
C LYS A 47 -14.14 6.94 3.72
N VAL A 48 -13.16 7.82 3.46
CA VAL A 48 -11.73 7.49 3.36
C VAL A 48 -10.95 8.29 4.40
N VAL A 49 -10.07 7.63 5.13
CA VAL A 49 -9.25 8.22 6.19
C VAL A 49 -7.78 8.18 5.79
N TYR A 50 -7.08 9.28 5.96
CA TYR A 50 -5.63 9.35 5.79
C TYR A 50 -5.00 10.46 6.63
N PRO A 51 -3.74 10.29 7.10
CA PRO A 51 -3.04 11.33 7.83
C PRO A 51 -2.58 12.46 6.89
N ILE A 52 -2.41 13.65 7.45
CA ILE A 52 -1.73 14.78 6.81
C ILE A 52 -0.61 15.31 7.74
N PRO A 53 0.59 15.64 7.16
CA PRO A 53 0.92 15.68 5.73
C PRO A 53 0.96 14.29 5.09
N SER A 54 0.58 14.19 3.82
CA SER A 54 0.67 12.95 3.03
C SER A 54 0.78 13.25 1.54
N TRP A 55 1.27 12.26 0.78
CA TRP A 55 1.43 12.40 -0.66
C TRP A 55 0.14 12.05 -1.40
N ASN A 56 -0.51 13.08 -2.00
CA ASN A 56 -1.58 12.96 -3.00
C ASN A 56 -2.87 12.20 -2.60
N ASN A 57 -3.07 11.74 -1.38
CA ASN A 57 -4.30 11.05 -0.97
C ASN A 57 -5.55 11.91 -1.20
N ASN A 58 -5.45 13.22 -1.00
CA ASN A 58 -6.52 14.18 -1.27
C ASN A 58 -6.99 14.18 -2.74
N HIS A 59 -6.07 14.00 -3.70
CA HIS A 59 -6.41 13.91 -5.11
C HIS A 59 -7.13 12.60 -5.45
N TYR A 60 -6.70 11.48 -4.91
CA TYR A 60 -7.36 10.19 -5.14
C TYR A 60 -8.74 10.13 -4.48
N ALA A 61 -8.89 10.70 -3.28
CA ALA A 61 -10.19 10.85 -2.62
C ALA A 61 -11.14 11.72 -3.47
N TYR A 62 -10.66 12.85 -4.01
CA TYR A 62 -11.42 13.69 -4.92
C TYR A 62 -11.84 12.95 -6.19
N LEU A 63 -10.90 12.26 -6.86
CA LEU A 63 -11.18 11.50 -8.09
C LEU A 63 -12.16 10.33 -7.86
N SER A 64 -12.33 9.89 -6.63
CA SER A 64 -13.26 8.82 -6.26
C SER A 64 -14.56 9.33 -5.65
N ASN A 65 -14.78 10.66 -5.61
CA ASN A 65 -15.93 11.30 -4.94
C ASN A 65 -16.09 10.83 -3.47
N ALA A 66 -14.98 10.57 -2.79
CA ALA A 66 -14.97 10.10 -1.41
C ALA A 66 -15.24 11.23 -0.41
N ASN A 67 -15.90 10.89 0.69
CA ASN A 67 -15.91 11.72 1.89
C ASN A 67 -14.57 11.55 2.62
N LYS A 68 -13.64 12.47 2.34
CA LYS A 68 -12.30 12.43 2.93
C LYS A 68 -12.31 12.88 4.39
N VAL A 69 -11.57 12.16 5.22
CA VAL A 69 -11.22 12.55 6.58
C VAL A 69 -9.70 12.66 6.66
N GLU A 70 -9.23 13.88 6.80
CA GLU A 70 -7.83 14.23 6.95
C GLU A 70 -7.50 14.27 8.44
N VAL A 71 -6.64 13.36 8.90
CA VAL A 71 -6.19 13.29 10.29
C VAL A 71 -4.91 14.08 10.42
N GLU A 72 -4.96 15.22 11.09
CA GLU A 72 -3.80 16.07 11.30
C GLU A 72 -2.80 15.36 12.22
N THR A 73 -1.53 15.34 11.83
CA THR A 73 -0.44 14.77 12.60
C THR A 73 0.60 15.85 12.95
N LEU A 74 1.23 15.72 14.11
CA LEU A 74 2.10 16.73 14.67
C LEU A 74 3.55 16.29 14.68
N GLN A 75 4.46 17.26 14.75
CA GLN A 75 5.91 17.04 14.81
C GLN A 75 6.32 16.18 16.01
N GLU A 76 5.65 16.31 17.14
CA GLU A 76 5.89 15.53 18.37
C GLU A 76 5.69 14.03 18.18
N ASN A 77 4.83 13.64 17.20
CA ASN A 77 4.61 12.25 16.77
C ASN A 77 5.32 11.93 15.44
N ASN A 78 6.36 12.67 15.09
CA ASN A 78 7.10 12.51 13.83
C ASN A 78 6.21 12.59 12.59
N PHE A 79 5.12 13.38 12.66
CA PHE A 79 4.11 13.50 11.60
C PHE A 79 3.45 12.15 11.20
N LEU A 80 3.43 11.19 12.12
CA LEU A 80 2.74 9.92 11.96
C LEU A 80 1.50 9.89 12.86
N PRO A 81 0.39 9.30 12.41
CA PRO A 81 -0.80 9.18 13.23
C PRO A 81 -0.60 8.12 14.32
N THR A 82 -1.15 8.36 15.49
CA THR A 82 -1.32 7.34 16.53
C THR A 82 -2.62 6.57 16.31
N ALA A 83 -2.78 5.43 16.97
CA ALA A 83 -4.05 4.70 16.97
C ALA A 83 -5.18 5.55 17.59
N GLU A 84 -4.88 6.37 18.60
CA GLU A 84 -5.85 7.28 19.22
C GLU A 84 -6.32 8.37 18.27
N ASP A 85 -5.44 8.92 17.43
CA ASP A 85 -5.80 9.90 16.40
C ASP A 85 -6.73 9.30 15.34
N LEU A 86 -6.51 8.05 14.96
CA LEU A 86 -7.28 7.36 13.91
C LEU A 86 -8.64 6.83 14.41
N LYS A 87 -8.69 6.33 15.63
CA LYS A 87 -9.84 5.62 16.22
C LYS A 87 -11.20 6.33 16.04
N PRO A 88 -11.33 7.65 16.28
CA PRO A 88 -12.62 8.33 16.12
C PRO A 88 -13.14 8.34 14.68
N HIS A 89 -12.27 8.09 13.71
CA HIS A 89 -12.55 8.28 12.30
C HIS A 89 -12.81 6.98 11.53
N LEU A 90 -12.45 5.80 12.08
CA LEU A 90 -12.51 4.54 11.34
C LEU A 90 -13.92 3.95 11.23
N HIS A 91 -14.82 4.27 12.15
CA HIS A 91 -16.19 3.76 12.04
C HIS A 91 -16.86 4.21 10.74
N GLY A 92 -17.32 3.24 9.93
CA GLY A 92 -17.91 3.47 8.60
C GLY A 92 -16.93 3.89 7.51
N ALA A 93 -15.61 3.96 7.77
CA ALA A 93 -14.62 4.15 6.73
C ALA A 93 -14.38 2.87 5.93
N VAL A 94 -14.19 2.97 4.62
CA VAL A 94 -13.91 1.81 3.75
C VAL A 94 -12.41 1.70 3.41
N LEU A 95 -11.66 2.78 3.58
CA LEU A 95 -10.24 2.82 3.28
C LEU A 95 -9.50 3.67 4.32
N LEU A 96 -8.44 3.10 4.90
CA LEU A 96 -7.37 3.80 5.61
C LEU A 96 -6.13 3.78 4.71
N ALA A 97 -5.62 4.96 4.33
CA ALA A 97 -4.44 5.05 3.47
C ALA A 97 -3.23 5.54 4.27
N LEU A 98 -2.23 4.68 4.43
CA LEU A 98 -0.98 4.96 5.13
C LEU A 98 0.22 4.84 4.19
N CYS A 99 1.30 5.55 4.51
CA CYS A 99 2.58 5.47 3.82
C CYS A 99 3.71 5.37 4.85
N SER A 100 4.61 4.39 4.69
CA SER A 100 5.80 4.28 5.53
C SER A 100 6.93 3.60 4.74
N PRO A 101 8.11 4.24 4.66
CA PRO A 101 8.45 5.61 5.10
C PRO A 101 7.56 6.68 4.47
N LEU A 102 7.22 7.71 5.25
CA LEU A 102 6.24 8.73 4.85
C LEU A 102 6.86 9.79 3.92
N ASN A 103 6.17 10.09 2.83
CA ASN A 103 6.42 11.27 2.03
C ASN A 103 5.39 12.38 2.43
N PRO A 104 5.81 13.57 2.89
CA PRO A 104 7.11 14.21 2.62
C PRO A 104 8.14 14.15 3.76
N THR A 105 7.82 13.61 4.93
CA THR A 105 8.60 13.79 6.16
C THR A 105 9.81 12.86 6.28
N GLY A 106 9.78 11.70 5.59
CA GLY A 106 10.80 10.67 5.69
C GLY A 106 10.75 9.83 6.98
N THR A 107 9.72 10.03 7.80
CA THR A 107 9.52 9.32 9.06
C THR A 107 8.89 7.95 8.84
N MET A 108 9.09 7.02 9.77
CA MET A 108 8.58 5.65 9.71
C MET A 108 7.84 5.26 10.99
N PHE A 109 6.85 4.40 10.86
CA PHE A 109 6.23 3.77 12.03
C PHE A 109 7.22 2.87 12.77
N THR A 110 7.26 2.98 14.10
CA THR A 110 7.84 1.93 14.92
C THR A 110 6.95 0.68 14.88
N LYS A 111 7.51 -0.44 15.34
CA LYS A 111 6.76 -1.69 15.45
C LYS A 111 5.51 -1.51 16.33
N GLU A 112 5.67 -0.83 17.46
CA GLU A 112 4.61 -0.59 18.44
C GLU A 112 3.49 0.28 17.84
N GLN A 113 3.85 1.42 17.24
CA GLN A 113 2.88 2.31 16.60
C GLN A 113 2.07 1.61 15.50
N LEU A 114 2.76 0.87 14.62
CA LEU A 114 2.08 0.14 13.56
C LEU A 114 1.21 -0.99 14.12
N SER A 115 1.66 -1.68 15.18
CA SER A 115 0.88 -2.74 15.82
C SER A 115 -0.43 -2.23 16.39
N GLU A 116 -0.43 -1.10 17.10
CA GLU A 116 -1.64 -0.48 17.64
C GLU A 116 -2.63 -0.10 16.52
N ILE A 117 -2.14 0.41 15.40
CA ILE A 117 -2.99 0.71 14.23
C ILE A 117 -3.54 -0.58 13.61
N CYS A 118 -2.74 -1.63 13.50
CA CYS A 118 -3.17 -2.94 13.01
C CYS A 118 -4.29 -3.55 13.86
N GLU A 119 -4.14 -3.52 15.17
CA GLU A 119 -5.17 -3.96 16.11
C GLU A 119 -6.48 -3.17 15.92
N LEU A 120 -6.37 -1.85 15.79
CA LEU A 120 -7.53 -0.99 15.56
C LEU A 120 -8.28 -1.33 14.26
N VAL A 121 -7.56 -1.60 13.16
CA VAL A 121 -8.17 -2.03 11.89
C VAL A 121 -8.86 -3.39 12.02
N LEU A 122 -8.24 -4.34 12.73
CA LEU A 122 -8.85 -5.65 13.00
C LEU A 122 -10.08 -5.54 13.89
N GLU A 123 -10.03 -4.72 14.94
CA GLU A 123 -11.17 -4.47 15.82
C GLU A 123 -12.35 -3.84 15.09
N GLU A 124 -12.08 -2.87 14.21
CA GLU A 124 -13.12 -2.23 13.40
C GLU A 124 -13.77 -3.25 12.45
N ASN A 125 -12.97 -4.08 11.78
CA ASN A 125 -13.50 -5.12 10.89
C ASN A 125 -14.29 -6.22 11.64
N LYS A 126 -13.93 -6.55 12.87
CA LYS A 126 -14.67 -7.51 13.70
C LYS A 126 -16.07 -7.00 14.10
N LYS A 127 -16.27 -5.69 14.14
CA LYS A 127 -17.57 -5.06 14.51
C LYS A 127 -18.53 -5.01 13.33
N ARG A 128 -18.03 -5.19 12.10
CA ARG A 128 -18.83 -5.08 10.88
C ARG A 128 -19.62 -6.34 10.60
N GLY A 129 -20.86 -6.14 10.15
CA GLY A 129 -21.73 -7.23 9.70
C GLY A 129 -21.34 -7.73 8.30
N GLU A 130 -21.85 -8.89 7.93
CA GLU A 130 -21.58 -9.53 6.63
C GLU A 130 -21.92 -8.66 5.40
N ASN A 131 -22.85 -7.71 5.56
CA ASN A 131 -23.29 -6.80 4.49
C ASN A 131 -22.58 -5.43 4.51
N GLU A 132 -21.67 -5.22 5.43
CA GLU A 132 -20.91 -3.98 5.51
C GLU A 132 -19.58 -4.13 4.78
N LYS A 133 -19.17 -3.07 4.05
CA LYS A 133 -17.85 -3.05 3.42
C LYS A 133 -16.76 -3.16 4.49
N PRO A 134 -15.74 -4.01 4.28
CA PRO A 134 -14.57 -4.02 5.16
C PRO A 134 -13.84 -2.66 5.16
N LEU A 135 -13.15 -2.36 6.24
CA LEU A 135 -12.13 -1.34 6.26
C LEU A 135 -10.84 -1.93 5.66
N TYR A 136 -10.50 -1.50 4.45
CA TYR A 136 -9.23 -1.86 3.84
C TYR A 136 -8.12 -0.92 4.30
N LEU A 137 -6.92 -1.47 4.44
CA LEU A 137 -5.69 -0.73 4.69
C LEU A 137 -4.87 -0.69 3.39
N MET A 138 -4.74 0.48 2.78
CA MET A 138 -3.75 0.69 1.72
C MET A 138 -2.43 1.13 2.37
N TYR A 139 -1.40 0.31 2.19
CA TYR A 139 -0.08 0.55 2.76
C TYR A 139 0.94 0.82 1.66
N ASP A 140 1.26 2.10 1.46
CA ASP A 140 2.28 2.52 0.49
C ASP A 140 3.66 2.40 1.12
N GLN A 141 4.43 1.43 0.67
CA GLN A 141 5.79 1.15 1.15
C GLN A 141 6.86 1.36 0.06
N ILE A 142 6.60 2.26 -0.90
CA ILE A 142 7.50 2.54 -2.04
C ILE A 142 8.91 2.97 -1.60
N TYR A 143 9.08 3.39 -0.37
CA TYR A 143 10.35 3.80 0.23
C TYR A 143 10.93 2.76 1.20
N ALA A 144 10.32 1.59 1.36
CA ALA A 144 10.70 0.58 2.35
C ALA A 144 12.17 0.11 2.28
N MET A 145 12.79 0.19 1.12
CA MET A 145 14.20 -0.16 0.91
C MET A 145 15.17 1.04 1.07
N LEU A 146 14.66 2.23 1.37
CA LEU A 146 15.46 3.44 1.61
C LEU A 146 15.52 3.77 3.10
N THR A 147 15.60 2.74 3.94
CA THR A 147 15.81 2.87 5.38
C THR A 147 17.31 2.73 5.67
N PHE A 148 17.83 3.54 6.59
CA PHE A 148 19.27 3.58 6.87
C PHE A 148 19.62 2.84 8.15
N GLU A 149 19.08 3.28 9.29
CA GLU A 149 19.39 2.73 10.61
C GLU A 149 18.21 1.98 11.24
N GLU A 150 16.99 2.27 10.77
CA GLU A 150 15.75 1.74 11.32
C GLU A 150 15.18 0.62 10.44
N GLU A 151 14.54 -0.34 11.07
CA GLU A 151 13.86 -1.44 10.39
C GLU A 151 12.47 -1.01 9.90
N HIS A 152 12.13 -1.36 8.66
CA HIS A 152 10.80 -1.16 8.12
C HIS A 152 9.87 -2.29 8.55
N PHE A 153 8.72 -1.94 9.11
CA PHE A 153 7.65 -2.88 9.48
C PHE A 153 6.46 -2.75 8.53
N ASN A 154 5.78 -3.86 8.32
CA ASN A 154 4.55 -3.85 7.54
C ASN A 154 3.40 -4.58 8.27
N PRO A 155 2.14 -4.21 7.97
CA PRO A 155 0.97 -4.70 8.71
C PRO A 155 0.83 -6.22 8.76
N VAL A 156 1.04 -6.90 7.63
CA VAL A 156 0.77 -8.34 7.51
C VAL A 156 1.87 -9.19 8.15
N SER A 157 3.13 -8.73 8.16
CA SER A 157 4.19 -9.40 8.92
C SER A 157 3.95 -9.35 10.43
N LEU A 158 3.31 -8.28 10.92
CA LEU A 158 2.97 -8.13 12.33
C LEU A 158 1.68 -8.89 12.69
N PHE A 159 0.67 -8.79 11.83
CA PHE A 159 -0.66 -9.38 12.01
C PHE A 159 -1.10 -10.07 10.73
N PRO A 160 -0.83 -11.38 10.57
CA PRO A 160 -1.20 -12.14 9.36
C PRO A 160 -2.70 -12.07 9.01
N GLU A 161 -3.58 -11.85 10.00
CA GLU A 161 -5.01 -11.71 9.80
C GLU A 161 -5.38 -10.47 8.97
N LEU A 162 -4.47 -9.51 8.83
CA LEU A 162 -4.66 -8.33 7.98
C LEU A 162 -4.45 -8.62 6.49
N GLU A 163 -3.93 -9.79 6.10
CA GLU A 163 -3.70 -10.17 4.70
C GLU A 163 -4.94 -9.91 3.82
N LYS A 164 -6.11 -10.29 4.31
CA LYS A 164 -7.39 -10.12 3.60
C LYS A 164 -7.91 -8.68 3.53
N TYR A 165 -7.27 -7.74 4.22
CA TYR A 165 -7.68 -6.34 4.28
C TYR A 165 -6.60 -5.38 3.78
N THR A 166 -5.38 -5.85 3.53
CA THR A 166 -4.24 -4.97 3.20
C THR A 166 -3.93 -4.99 1.72
N ILE A 167 -3.83 -3.80 1.12
CA ILE A 167 -3.36 -3.57 -0.24
C ILE A 167 -2.01 -2.88 -0.14
N PHE A 168 -0.95 -3.56 -0.54
CA PHE A 168 0.38 -2.99 -0.61
C PHE A 168 0.62 -2.27 -1.94
N ILE A 169 1.28 -1.12 -1.87
CA ILE A 169 1.75 -0.35 -3.02
C ILE A 169 3.27 -0.26 -2.94
N ASP A 170 3.94 -0.63 -4.03
CA ASP A 170 5.39 -0.64 -4.10
C ASP A 170 5.88 -0.43 -5.54
N GLY A 171 7.19 -0.46 -5.78
CA GLY A 171 7.75 -0.33 -7.12
C GLY A 171 9.23 0.02 -7.16
N SER A 172 9.81 -0.06 -8.36
CA SER A 172 11.22 0.19 -8.61
C SER A 172 11.62 1.67 -8.57
N SER A 173 10.65 2.58 -8.60
CA SER A 173 10.89 4.00 -8.87
C SER A 173 11.80 4.69 -7.86
N LYS A 174 11.68 4.34 -6.58
CA LYS A 174 12.38 5.01 -5.48
C LYS A 174 13.58 4.22 -5.00
N CYS A 175 13.35 2.98 -4.58
CA CYS A 175 14.40 2.11 -4.07
C CYS A 175 15.59 1.92 -5.03
N PHE A 176 15.34 1.94 -6.34
CA PHE A 176 16.38 1.77 -7.37
C PHE A 176 16.68 3.06 -8.16
N ALA A 177 16.23 4.22 -7.69
CA ALA A 177 16.34 5.50 -8.39
C ALA A 177 15.85 5.43 -9.86
N ALA A 178 14.87 4.55 -10.14
CA ALA A 178 14.45 4.13 -11.48
C ALA A 178 13.09 4.72 -11.87
N THR A 179 12.86 6.02 -11.60
CA THR A 179 11.56 6.68 -11.84
C THR A 179 11.12 6.66 -13.30
N GLY A 180 12.07 6.68 -14.24
CA GLY A 180 11.84 6.65 -15.70
C GLY A 180 11.41 5.28 -16.23
N ILE A 181 11.71 4.19 -15.53
CA ILE A 181 11.42 2.81 -15.96
C ILE A 181 9.91 2.51 -15.92
N ARG A 182 9.16 3.22 -15.09
CA ARG A 182 7.71 3.10 -14.99
C ARG A 182 7.21 1.70 -14.63
N VAL A 183 7.83 1.04 -13.66
CA VAL A 183 7.39 -0.25 -13.12
C VAL A 183 7.04 -0.10 -11.64
N GLY A 184 5.78 -0.35 -11.30
CA GLY A 184 5.28 -0.47 -9.94
C GLY A 184 4.45 -1.73 -9.79
N TRP A 185 4.24 -2.16 -8.57
CA TRP A 185 3.42 -3.31 -8.25
C TRP A 185 2.59 -3.09 -7.00
N SER A 186 1.51 -3.85 -6.92
CA SER A 186 0.64 -3.96 -5.76
C SER A 186 0.41 -5.43 -5.48
N PHE A 187 0.22 -5.77 -4.22
CA PHE A 187 -0.18 -7.12 -3.81
C PHE A 187 -1.16 -7.04 -2.65
N GLY A 188 -2.01 -8.06 -2.54
CA GLY A 188 -3.09 -8.10 -1.54
C GLY A 188 -4.19 -9.08 -1.94
N PRO A 189 -5.39 -8.96 -1.36
CA PRO A 189 -6.49 -9.88 -1.62
C PRO A 189 -6.81 -10.03 -3.10
N ILE A 190 -6.91 -11.28 -3.56
CA ILE A 190 -7.04 -11.59 -4.99
C ILE A 190 -8.26 -10.94 -5.63
N GLU A 191 -9.38 -10.87 -4.92
CA GLU A 191 -10.61 -10.23 -5.41
C GLU A 191 -10.44 -8.72 -5.64
N ILE A 192 -9.59 -8.05 -4.86
CA ILE A 192 -9.25 -6.64 -5.05
C ILE A 192 -8.26 -6.50 -6.21
N MET A 193 -7.23 -7.36 -6.24
CA MET A 193 -6.24 -7.33 -7.32
C MET A 193 -6.87 -7.58 -8.68
N ASP A 194 -7.85 -8.49 -8.81
CA ASP A 194 -8.55 -8.76 -10.07
C ASP A 194 -9.41 -7.57 -10.52
N LYS A 195 -10.09 -6.88 -9.60
CA LYS A 195 -10.85 -5.66 -9.93
C LYS A 195 -9.93 -4.51 -10.35
N MET A 196 -8.83 -4.28 -9.61
CA MET A 196 -7.81 -3.28 -9.98
C MET A 196 -7.21 -3.59 -11.35
N LYS A 197 -6.93 -4.86 -11.64
CA LYS A 197 -6.42 -5.32 -12.94
C LYS A 197 -7.40 -5.04 -14.07
N ALA A 198 -8.69 -5.32 -13.87
CA ALA A 198 -9.72 -5.02 -14.85
C ALA A 198 -9.77 -3.51 -15.15
N LEU A 199 -9.78 -2.66 -14.13
CA LEU A 199 -9.75 -1.21 -14.27
C LEU A 199 -8.52 -0.74 -15.05
N LEU A 200 -7.32 -1.17 -14.66
CA LEU A 200 -6.07 -0.76 -15.31
C LEU A 200 -5.96 -1.26 -16.75
N GLY A 201 -6.58 -2.41 -17.06
CA GLY A 201 -6.70 -2.93 -18.42
C GLY A 201 -7.46 -1.97 -19.35
N HIS A 202 -8.54 -1.39 -18.86
CA HIS A 202 -9.34 -0.41 -19.62
C HIS A 202 -8.67 0.97 -19.73
N VAL A 203 -7.88 1.37 -18.74
CA VAL A 203 -7.14 2.66 -18.77
C VAL A 203 -5.83 2.56 -19.57
N GLY A 204 -5.37 1.34 -19.88
CA GLY A 204 -4.10 1.14 -20.59
C GLY A 204 -2.85 1.48 -19.75
N ALA A 205 -2.91 1.31 -18.44
CA ALA A 205 -1.86 1.74 -17.49
C ALA A 205 -0.81 0.67 -17.19
N TRP A 206 -0.50 -0.19 -18.14
CA TRP A 206 0.47 -1.27 -17.98
C TRP A 206 1.91 -0.79 -18.07
N ALA A 207 2.80 -1.42 -17.30
CA ALA A 207 4.24 -1.23 -17.45
C ALA A 207 4.71 -1.81 -18.80
N PRO A 208 5.67 -1.17 -19.51
CA PRO A 208 6.24 -1.71 -20.72
C PRO A 208 6.92 -3.06 -20.47
N LYS A 209 6.82 -3.97 -21.44
CA LYS A 209 7.32 -5.34 -21.28
C LYS A 209 8.85 -5.41 -21.09
N PRO A 210 9.70 -4.68 -21.85
CA PRO A 210 11.14 -4.72 -21.66
C PRO A 210 11.55 -4.32 -20.24
N GLU A 211 10.93 -3.29 -19.68
CA GLU A 211 11.19 -2.80 -18.34
C GLU A 211 10.73 -3.80 -17.27
N GLN A 212 9.61 -4.49 -17.50
CA GLN A 212 9.17 -5.58 -16.61
C GLN A 212 10.20 -6.72 -16.58
N GLU A 213 10.75 -7.11 -17.72
CA GLU A 213 11.78 -8.17 -17.79
C GLU A 213 13.07 -7.71 -17.10
N ALA A 214 13.49 -6.47 -17.32
CA ALA A 214 14.68 -5.90 -16.67
C ALA A 214 14.54 -5.89 -15.14
N VAL A 215 13.41 -5.42 -14.62
CA VAL A 215 13.12 -5.41 -13.17
C VAL A 215 13.01 -6.84 -12.63
N SER A 216 12.47 -7.78 -13.41
CA SER A 216 12.39 -9.19 -13.01
C SER A 216 13.77 -9.83 -12.80
N VAL A 217 14.69 -9.56 -13.70
CA VAL A 217 16.10 -10.02 -13.59
C VAL A 217 16.76 -9.36 -12.38
N PHE A 218 16.63 -8.04 -12.26
CA PHE A 218 17.24 -7.26 -11.18
C PHE A 218 16.81 -7.72 -9.79
N LEU A 219 15.52 -7.94 -9.58
CA LEU A 219 14.99 -8.47 -8.30
C LEU A 219 15.45 -9.91 -8.01
N GLY A 220 15.86 -10.65 -9.03
CA GLY A 220 16.46 -11.99 -8.87
C GLY A 220 17.91 -11.98 -8.39
N GLU A 221 18.59 -10.84 -8.54
CA GLU A 221 20.02 -10.67 -8.19
C GLU A 221 20.16 -10.00 -6.82
N THR A 222 19.95 -10.78 -5.76
CA THR A 222 19.89 -10.29 -4.37
C THR A 222 21.12 -9.50 -3.91
N GLU A 223 22.29 -9.79 -4.47
CA GLU A 223 23.53 -9.03 -4.17
C GLU A 223 23.44 -7.58 -4.70
N ASN A 224 22.86 -7.38 -5.88
CA ASN A 224 22.70 -6.05 -6.48
C ASN A 224 21.58 -5.22 -5.82
N VAL A 225 20.64 -5.89 -5.19
CA VAL A 225 19.49 -5.24 -4.54
C VAL A 225 19.84 -4.74 -3.13
N ASN A 226 20.84 -5.35 -2.50
CA ASN A 226 21.27 -5.01 -1.14
C ASN A 226 22.56 -4.15 -1.10
N ALA A 227 23.09 -3.79 -2.27
CA ALA A 227 24.26 -2.92 -2.42
C ALA A 227 23.89 -1.44 -2.45
#